data_4411fbaa5ca8bc85e302bf3ef3a48722
#
_entry.id   4411fbaa5ca8bc85e302bf3ef3a48722
#
_cell.length_a   1.000
_cell.length_b   1.000
_cell.length_c   1.000
_cell.angle_alpha   90.00
_cell.angle_beta   90.00
_cell.angle_gamma   90.00
#
_symmetry.space_group_name_H-M   'P 1'
#
loop_
_entity.id
_entity.type
_entity.pdbx_description
1 polymer ?
#
loop_
_entity_poly.entity_id
_entity_poly.type
_entity_poly.pdbx_seq_one_letter_code
_entity_poly.pdbx_strand_id
1 'polypeptide(L)'
;MSHFPYDAVLFDCDGVLVDSEPITNRVLTAMLGELGWRLTLEETLRIFLGKTVFDEAPRIQAETGYRIDDAWIERFRARRNAALESELEPIPGAPEAVRALHAAVQGRIAVASGADRVKLRLQLEKIGLQDCFGEHVVSGQEQARNKPWPDVYLAAARTLDVDPARCAVVEDSVTGARAGVAAGATVFGYSPGGPGHSDAQALLDVGVVHVLRDMRELPAVLAGWQAR
;
A
#
# COMPACT_ATOMS: atom_id res chain seq x y z
N MET A 1 26.84 -13.99 -14.39
CA MET A 1 25.61 -13.18 -14.17
C MET A 1 25.38 -13.15 -12.67
N SER A 2 25.35 -11.97 -12.04
CA SER A 2 25.04 -11.88 -10.60
C SER A 2 23.61 -12.36 -10.40
N HIS A 3 23.43 -13.32 -9.51
CA HIS A 3 22.10 -13.82 -9.14
C HIS A 3 21.35 -12.68 -8.43
N PHE A 4 20.10 -12.39 -8.84
CA PHE A 4 19.27 -11.41 -8.14
C PHE A 4 19.03 -11.91 -6.70
N PRO A 5 19.21 -11.08 -5.65
CA PRO A 5 19.28 -11.56 -4.27
C PRO A 5 17.96 -12.07 -3.69
N TYR A 6 16.84 -11.74 -4.34
CA TYR A 6 15.49 -12.12 -3.91
C TYR A 6 14.82 -13.06 -4.92
N ASP A 7 14.01 -13.97 -4.42
CA ASP A 7 13.22 -14.87 -5.27
C ASP A 7 11.90 -14.24 -5.71
N ALA A 8 11.37 -13.27 -4.94
CA ALA A 8 10.16 -12.53 -5.24
C ALA A 8 10.21 -11.09 -4.73
N VAL A 9 9.35 -10.23 -5.30
CA VAL A 9 9.12 -8.86 -4.80
C VAL A 9 7.64 -8.66 -4.53
N LEU A 10 7.31 -8.24 -3.31
CA LEU A 10 5.95 -7.99 -2.85
C LEU A 10 5.76 -6.48 -2.67
N PHE A 11 4.76 -5.92 -3.31
CA PHE A 11 4.50 -4.48 -3.29
C PHE A 11 3.26 -4.17 -2.46
N ASP A 12 3.33 -3.14 -1.61
CA ASP A 12 2.10 -2.44 -1.28
C ASP A 12 1.58 -1.70 -2.53
N CYS A 13 0.33 -1.25 -2.48
CA CYS A 13 -0.31 -0.56 -3.59
C CYS A 13 -0.40 0.95 -3.35
N ASP A 14 -1.11 1.34 -2.30
CA ASP A 14 -1.39 2.74 -1.97
C ASP A 14 -0.11 3.43 -1.47
N GLY A 15 0.30 4.53 -2.09
CA GLY A 15 1.55 5.23 -1.74
C GLY A 15 2.83 4.60 -2.29
N VAL A 16 2.77 3.39 -2.88
CA VAL A 16 3.92 2.69 -3.50
C VAL A 16 3.77 2.60 -5.02
N LEU A 17 2.65 2.08 -5.49
CA LEU A 17 2.36 1.95 -6.92
C LEU A 17 1.53 3.10 -7.45
N VAL A 18 0.62 3.63 -6.63
CA VAL A 18 -0.34 4.68 -6.98
C VAL A 18 -0.40 5.78 -5.92
N ASP A 19 -0.61 7.02 -6.35
CA ASP A 19 -0.85 8.18 -5.49
C ASP A 19 -2.35 8.33 -5.18
N SER A 20 -2.88 7.40 -4.41
CA SER A 20 -4.31 7.32 -4.10
C SER A 20 -4.73 8.06 -2.83
N GLU A 21 -3.81 8.35 -1.93
CA GLU A 21 -4.10 8.93 -0.61
C GLU A 21 -4.76 10.31 -0.69
N PRO A 22 -4.30 11.27 -1.52
CA PRO A 22 -4.97 12.57 -1.64
C PRO A 22 -6.39 12.46 -2.16
N ILE A 23 -6.64 11.57 -3.13
CA ILE A 23 -7.96 11.35 -3.74
C ILE A 23 -8.91 10.71 -2.72
N THR A 24 -8.47 9.63 -2.07
CA THR A 24 -9.24 8.91 -1.06
C THR A 24 -9.62 9.81 0.11
N ASN A 25 -8.66 10.57 0.65
CA ASN A 25 -8.89 11.44 1.78
C ASN A 25 -9.73 12.67 1.42
N ARG A 26 -9.65 13.20 0.20
CA ARG A 26 -10.55 14.25 -0.26
C ARG A 26 -12.02 13.80 -0.27
N VAL A 27 -12.29 12.59 -0.78
CA VAL A 27 -13.64 12.02 -0.74
C VAL A 27 -14.10 11.81 0.70
N LEU A 28 -13.23 11.29 1.55
CA LEU A 28 -13.52 11.10 2.97
C LEU A 28 -13.83 12.43 3.67
N THR A 29 -13.00 13.46 3.44
CA THR A 29 -13.20 14.82 3.97
C THR A 29 -14.59 15.36 3.62
N ALA A 30 -14.99 15.24 2.34
CA ALA A 30 -16.30 15.68 1.90
C ALA A 30 -17.44 14.93 2.60
N MET A 31 -17.32 13.61 2.72
CA MET A 31 -18.36 12.78 3.37
C MET A 31 -18.45 12.98 4.89
N LEU A 32 -17.32 13.25 5.56
CA LEU A 32 -17.31 13.62 6.98
C LEU A 32 -17.94 15.02 7.17
N GLY A 33 -17.68 15.94 6.24
CA GLY A 33 -18.33 17.25 6.20
C GLY A 33 -19.86 17.17 6.07
N GLU A 34 -20.39 16.22 5.30
CA GLU A 34 -21.83 15.92 5.20
C GLU A 34 -22.43 15.47 6.54
N LEU A 35 -21.62 14.84 7.41
CA LEU A 35 -22.00 14.45 8.77
C LEU A 35 -21.78 15.55 9.81
N GLY A 36 -21.27 16.73 9.39
CA GLY A 36 -21.02 17.88 10.28
C GLY A 36 -19.59 17.99 10.81
N TRP A 37 -18.71 17.01 10.55
CA TRP A 37 -17.30 17.07 10.93
C TRP A 37 -16.47 17.74 9.83
N ARG A 38 -16.28 19.05 9.98
CA ARG A 38 -15.57 19.87 8.99
C ARG A 38 -14.08 19.83 9.23
N LEU A 39 -13.38 19.07 8.40
CA LEU A 39 -11.92 18.94 8.38
C LEU A 39 -11.35 19.56 7.11
N THR A 40 -10.12 20.03 7.18
CA THR A 40 -9.26 20.23 5.99
C THR A 40 -8.74 18.89 5.47
N LEU A 41 -8.28 18.85 4.22
CA LEU A 41 -7.65 17.64 3.66
C LEU A 41 -6.42 17.24 4.48
N GLU A 42 -5.61 18.22 4.93
CA GLU A 42 -4.42 17.96 5.74
C GLU A 42 -4.76 17.33 7.10
N GLU A 43 -5.82 17.80 7.75
CA GLU A 43 -6.31 17.21 9.00
C GLU A 43 -6.82 15.78 8.77
N THR A 44 -7.55 15.54 7.69
CA THR A 44 -8.03 14.20 7.34
C THR A 44 -6.86 13.26 7.09
N LEU A 45 -5.89 13.65 6.26
CA LEU A 45 -4.68 12.86 6.03
C LEU A 45 -3.97 12.50 7.34
N ARG A 46 -3.76 13.48 8.25
CA ARG A 46 -3.10 13.23 9.53
C ARG A 46 -3.86 12.26 10.43
N ILE A 47 -5.20 12.26 10.40
CA ILE A 47 -6.04 11.41 11.23
C ILE A 47 -6.10 9.98 10.69
N PHE A 48 -6.22 9.84 9.35
CA PHE A 48 -6.53 8.57 8.69
C PHE A 48 -5.34 7.90 8.02
N LEU A 49 -4.16 8.52 8.02
CA LEU A 49 -2.96 7.93 7.40
C LEU A 49 -2.67 6.53 7.94
N GLY A 50 -2.62 5.55 7.06
CA GLY A 50 -2.36 4.15 7.41
C GLY A 50 -3.47 3.44 8.19
N LYS A 51 -4.67 4.04 8.26
CA LYS A 51 -5.83 3.51 8.97
C LYS A 51 -7.04 3.35 8.04
N THR A 52 -7.91 2.44 8.41
CA THR A 52 -9.22 2.31 7.76
C THR A 52 -10.25 3.23 8.41
N VAL A 53 -11.36 3.51 7.71
CA VAL A 53 -12.50 4.24 8.28
C VAL A 53 -13.05 3.51 9.53
N PHE A 54 -13.00 2.18 9.54
CA PHE A 54 -13.46 1.38 10.68
C PHE A 54 -12.57 1.56 11.92
N ASP A 55 -11.25 1.73 11.75
CA ASP A 55 -10.33 1.98 12.87
C ASP A 55 -10.67 3.29 13.58
N GLU A 56 -11.14 4.30 12.84
CA GLU A 56 -11.52 5.61 13.35
C GLU A 56 -13.05 5.77 13.58
N ALA A 57 -13.84 4.71 13.39
CA ALA A 57 -15.31 4.77 13.58
C ALA A 57 -15.75 5.29 14.97
N PRO A 58 -15.10 4.94 16.09
CA PRO A 58 -15.41 5.52 17.38
C PRO A 58 -15.20 7.03 17.45
N ARG A 59 -14.14 7.53 16.79
CA ARG A 59 -13.85 8.95 16.70
C ARG A 59 -14.86 9.68 15.83
N ILE A 60 -15.19 9.12 14.66
CA ILE A 60 -16.24 9.67 13.78
C ILE A 60 -17.56 9.80 14.55
N GLN A 61 -17.93 8.78 15.32
CA GLN A 61 -19.15 8.81 16.14
C GLN A 61 -19.08 9.89 17.22
N ALA A 62 -17.93 10.07 17.87
CA ALA A 62 -17.76 11.11 18.89
C ALA A 62 -17.91 12.52 18.31
N GLU A 63 -17.38 12.77 17.10
CA GLU A 63 -17.39 14.08 16.46
C GLU A 63 -18.70 14.40 15.74
N THR A 64 -19.42 13.38 15.23
CA THR A 64 -20.61 13.58 14.38
C THR A 64 -21.91 13.09 15.00
N GLY A 65 -21.84 12.27 16.05
CA GLY A 65 -22.98 11.51 16.55
C GLY A 65 -23.42 10.36 15.63
N TYR A 66 -22.85 10.22 14.43
CA TYR A 66 -23.20 9.20 13.45
C TYR A 66 -22.39 7.94 13.64
N ARG A 67 -23.05 6.81 13.78
CA ARG A 67 -22.40 5.50 13.78
C ARG A 67 -22.21 5.01 12.35
N ILE A 68 -20.95 4.86 11.93
CA ILE A 68 -20.63 4.30 10.62
C ILE A 68 -21.23 2.91 10.47
N ASP A 69 -21.98 2.71 9.41
CA ASP A 69 -22.61 1.45 9.02
C ASP A 69 -22.15 0.98 7.64
N ASP A 70 -22.50 -0.25 7.28
CA ASP A 70 -22.11 -0.84 5.98
C ASP A 70 -22.62 -0.01 4.81
N ALA A 71 -23.82 0.57 4.90
CA ALA A 71 -24.38 1.41 3.84
C ALA A 71 -23.57 2.69 3.63
N TRP A 72 -23.04 3.30 4.71
CA TRP A 72 -22.17 4.45 4.59
C TRP A 72 -20.82 4.06 3.96
N ILE A 73 -20.26 2.92 4.36
CA ILE A 73 -19.00 2.39 3.80
C ILE A 73 -19.17 2.10 2.30
N GLU A 74 -20.27 1.49 1.88
CA GLU A 74 -20.54 1.24 0.46
C GLU A 74 -20.62 2.54 -0.35
N ARG A 75 -21.30 3.58 0.17
CA ARG A 75 -21.31 4.90 -0.47
C ARG A 75 -19.93 5.53 -0.54
N PHE A 76 -19.14 5.41 0.53
CA PHE A 76 -17.75 5.88 0.53
C PHE A 76 -16.91 5.16 -0.54
N ARG A 77 -16.98 3.83 -0.58
CA ARG A 77 -16.27 3.02 -1.59
C ARG A 77 -16.66 3.40 -3.01
N ALA A 78 -17.95 3.57 -3.26
CA ALA A 78 -18.45 3.96 -4.58
C ALA A 78 -17.92 5.34 -5.01
N ARG A 79 -18.00 6.37 -4.13
CA ARG A 79 -17.48 7.73 -4.42
C ARG A 79 -15.95 7.70 -4.58
N ARG A 80 -15.24 6.99 -3.72
CA ARG A 80 -13.79 6.83 -3.81
C ARG A 80 -13.38 6.18 -5.12
N ASN A 81 -14.01 5.07 -5.49
CA ASN A 81 -13.67 4.35 -6.71
C ASN A 81 -13.92 5.20 -7.96
N ALA A 82 -15.05 5.92 -8.03
CA ALA A 82 -15.33 6.85 -9.14
C ALA A 82 -14.25 7.96 -9.25
N ALA A 83 -13.79 8.49 -8.11
CA ALA A 83 -12.72 9.49 -8.11
C ALA A 83 -11.38 8.88 -8.55
N LEU A 84 -11.04 7.67 -8.08
CA LEU A 84 -9.85 6.95 -8.49
C LEU A 84 -9.86 6.61 -10.00
N GLU A 85 -10.99 6.14 -10.55
CA GLU A 85 -11.13 5.90 -11.99
C GLU A 85 -10.83 7.17 -12.82
N SER A 86 -11.26 8.33 -12.35
CA SER A 86 -11.07 9.59 -13.04
C SER A 86 -9.64 10.13 -12.92
N GLU A 87 -9.08 10.13 -11.72
CA GLU A 87 -7.96 11.00 -11.36
C GLU A 87 -6.68 10.27 -10.96
N LEU A 88 -6.73 8.93 -10.76
CA LEU A 88 -5.58 8.20 -10.24
C LEU A 88 -4.40 8.22 -11.21
N GLU A 89 -3.24 8.55 -10.65
CA GLU A 89 -1.96 8.51 -11.34
C GLU A 89 -1.03 7.49 -10.66
N PRO A 90 -0.12 6.86 -11.42
CA PRO A 90 0.92 6.03 -10.82
C PRO A 90 1.93 6.89 -10.06
N ILE A 91 2.55 6.31 -9.04
CA ILE A 91 3.76 6.89 -8.44
C ILE A 91 4.84 6.99 -9.55
N PRO A 92 5.50 8.15 -9.71
CA PRO A 92 6.52 8.34 -10.74
C PRO A 92 7.63 7.28 -10.69
N GLY A 93 7.83 6.57 -11.79
CA GLY A 93 8.83 5.49 -11.91
C GLY A 93 8.37 4.12 -11.40
N ALA A 94 7.23 4.00 -10.72
CA ALA A 94 6.73 2.72 -10.23
C ALA A 94 6.39 1.72 -11.35
N PRO A 95 5.71 2.11 -12.46
CA PRO A 95 5.43 1.17 -13.53
C PRO A 95 6.69 0.59 -14.16
N GLU A 96 7.72 1.41 -14.39
CA GLU A 96 9.00 0.98 -14.95
C GLU A 96 9.74 0.07 -13.99
N ALA A 97 9.76 0.41 -12.69
CA ALA A 97 10.39 -0.40 -11.65
C ALA A 97 9.72 -1.77 -11.52
N VAL A 98 8.38 -1.83 -11.53
CA VAL A 98 7.62 -3.08 -11.49
C VAL A 98 7.96 -3.97 -12.68
N ARG A 99 7.96 -3.44 -13.93
CA ARG A 99 8.27 -4.22 -15.12
C ARG A 99 9.71 -4.74 -15.11
N ALA A 100 10.66 -3.93 -14.66
CA ALA A 100 12.07 -4.35 -14.53
C ALA A 100 12.23 -5.46 -13.49
N LEU A 101 11.58 -5.33 -12.33
CA LEU A 101 11.62 -6.34 -11.26
C LEU A 101 10.84 -7.61 -11.64
N HIS A 102 9.70 -7.49 -12.32
CA HIS A 102 8.99 -8.64 -12.88
C HIS A 102 9.91 -9.49 -13.77
N ALA A 103 10.68 -8.86 -14.65
CA ALA A 103 11.67 -9.56 -15.48
C ALA A 103 12.80 -10.17 -14.63
N ALA A 104 13.33 -9.46 -13.64
CA ALA A 104 14.46 -9.89 -12.81
C ALA A 104 14.11 -11.12 -11.95
N VAL A 105 12.88 -11.21 -11.42
CA VAL A 105 12.42 -12.34 -10.61
C VAL A 105 11.54 -13.34 -11.41
N GLN A 106 11.59 -13.28 -12.74
CA GLN A 106 10.89 -14.23 -13.63
C GLN A 106 9.38 -14.29 -13.36
N GLY A 107 8.75 -13.13 -13.19
CA GLY A 107 7.31 -13.01 -12.95
C GLY A 107 6.88 -13.16 -11.49
N ARG A 108 7.78 -13.49 -10.55
CA ARG A 108 7.40 -13.68 -9.14
C ARG A 108 7.27 -12.34 -8.41
N ILE A 109 6.21 -11.60 -8.75
CA ILE A 109 5.82 -10.38 -8.05
C ILE A 109 4.37 -10.49 -7.58
N ALA A 110 4.02 -9.85 -6.47
CA ALA A 110 2.66 -9.79 -5.97
C ALA A 110 2.34 -8.42 -5.37
N VAL A 111 1.05 -8.05 -5.37
CA VAL A 111 0.53 -6.93 -4.60
C VAL A 111 -0.07 -7.44 -3.30
N ALA A 112 0.26 -6.78 -2.19
CA ALA A 112 -0.22 -7.09 -0.85
C ALA A 112 -0.61 -5.80 -0.13
N SER A 113 -1.89 -5.44 -0.15
CA SER A 113 -2.39 -4.16 0.36
C SER A 113 -3.50 -4.33 1.39
N GLY A 114 -3.62 -3.36 2.30
CA GLY A 114 -4.73 -3.26 3.25
C GLY A 114 -6.08 -2.93 2.63
N ALA A 115 -6.10 -2.55 1.35
CA ALA A 115 -7.31 -2.16 0.61
C ALA A 115 -8.18 -3.37 0.22
N ASP A 116 -9.44 -3.10 -0.12
CA ASP A 116 -10.34 -4.11 -0.69
C ASP A 116 -9.94 -4.48 -2.14
N ARG A 117 -10.27 -5.71 -2.53
CA ARG A 117 -9.91 -6.28 -3.84
C ARG A 117 -10.45 -5.48 -5.03
N VAL A 118 -11.62 -4.87 -4.90
CA VAL A 118 -12.22 -4.06 -5.98
C VAL A 118 -11.37 -2.82 -6.23
N LYS A 119 -10.97 -2.12 -5.14
CA LYS A 119 -10.06 -0.98 -5.23
C LYS A 119 -8.72 -1.38 -5.86
N LEU A 120 -8.12 -2.49 -5.42
CA LEU A 120 -6.83 -2.97 -5.95
C LEU A 120 -6.88 -3.24 -7.46
N ARG A 121 -7.90 -3.95 -7.92
CA ARG A 121 -8.06 -4.23 -9.35
C ARG A 121 -8.20 -2.95 -10.17
N LEU A 122 -9.09 -2.05 -9.73
CA LEU A 122 -9.28 -0.74 -10.36
C LEU A 122 -7.96 0.04 -10.47
N GLN A 123 -7.18 0.07 -9.40
CA GLN A 123 -5.90 0.80 -9.36
C GLN A 123 -4.87 0.19 -10.33
N LEU A 124 -4.69 -1.13 -10.29
CA LEU A 124 -3.74 -1.83 -11.17
C LEU A 124 -4.13 -1.74 -12.65
N GLU A 125 -5.43 -1.82 -12.95
CA GLU A 125 -5.95 -1.62 -14.30
C GLU A 125 -5.70 -0.19 -14.79
N LYS A 126 -6.01 0.81 -13.97
CA LYS A 126 -5.84 2.23 -14.29
C LYS A 126 -4.39 2.59 -14.65
N ILE A 127 -3.41 2.00 -13.96
CA ILE A 127 -1.98 2.26 -14.20
C ILE A 127 -1.31 1.26 -15.17
N GLY A 128 -2.08 0.33 -15.75
CA GLY A 128 -1.60 -0.64 -16.74
C GLY A 128 -0.61 -1.65 -16.19
N LEU A 129 -0.78 -2.09 -14.95
CA LEU A 129 0.04 -3.11 -14.29
C LEU A 129 -0.71 -4.41 -13.97
N GLN A 130 -2.00 -4.51 -14.31
CA GLN A 130 -2.81 -5.69 -14.03
C GLN A 130 -2.14 -6.97 -14.57
N ASP A 131 -1.62 -6.94 -15.78
CA ASP A 131 -1.00 -8.10 -16.43
C ASP A 131 0.33 -8.52 -15.77
N CYS A 132 1.04 -7.59 -15.12
CA CYS A 132 2.28 -7.91 -14.42
C CYS A 132 2.02 -8.76 -13.17
N PHE A 133 0.92 -8.50 -12.46
CA PHE A 133 0.58 -9.18 -11.22
C PHE A 133 -0.37 -10.36 -11.41
N GLY A 134 -1.18 -10.37 -12.46
CA GLY A 134 -2.14 -11.45 -12.75
C GLY A 134 -3.04 -11.75 -11.55
N GLU A 135 -3.01 -13.00 -11.07
CA GLU A 135 -3.78 -13.46 -9.91
C GLU A 135 -3.07 -13.17 -8.56
N HIS A 136 -1.82 -12.70 -8.57
CA HIS A 136 -1.03 -12.45 -7.36
C HIS A 136 -1.35 -11.09 -6.73
N VAL A 137 -2.65 -10.84 -6.51
CA VAL A 137 -3.20 -9.63 -5.87
C VAL A 137 -3.90 -10.04 -4.59
N VAL A 138 -3.34 -9.64 -3.44
CA VAL A 138 -3.81 -10.03 -2.11
C VAL A 138 -4.35 -8.84 -1.34
N SER A 139 -5.62 -8.92 -0.94
CA SER A 139 -6.27 -7.95 -0.07
C SER A 139 -6.12 -8.35 1.39
N GLY A 140 -5.67 -7.42 2.23
CA GLY A 140 -5.61 -7.61 3.68
C GLY A 140 -7.00 -7.71 4.33
N GLN A 141 -8.05 -7.20 3.66
CA GLN A 141 -9.43 -7.34 4.13
C GLN A 141 -9.98 -8.77 3.97
N GLU A 142 -9.33 -9.60 3.17
CA GLU A 142 -9.66 -11.02 2.99
C GLU A 142 -8.82 -11.93 3.89
N GLN A 143 -7.89 -11.37 4.67
CA GLN A 143 -7.08 -12.12 5.61
C GLN A 143 -7.71 -12.12 7.01
N ALA A 144 -7.27 -13.04 7.86
CA ALA A 144 -7.73 -13.10 9.26
C ALA A 144 -7.43 -11.79 10.01
N ARG A 145 -6.28 -11.17 9.70
CA ARG A 145 -5.86 -9.89 10.27
C ARG A 145 -5.19 -9.05 9.19
N ASN A 146 -5.55 -7.78 9.13
CA ASN A 146 -4.92 -6.83 8.23
C ASN A 146 -3.59 -6.29 8.82
N LYS A 147 -2.81 -5.52 8.05
CA LYS A 147 -1.64 -4.79 8.53
C LYS A 147 -1.98 -4.04 9.85
N PRO A 148 -1.15 -4.08 10.88
CA PRO A 148 0.28 -4.44 10.89
C PRO A 148 0.59 -5.93 11.07
N TRP A 149 -0.38 -6.82 11.00
CA TRP A 149 -0.16 -8.25 11.07
C TRP A 149 0.42 -8.78 9.74
N PRO A 150 1.23 -9.85 9.78
CA PRO A 150 1.96 -10.32 8.60
C PRO A 150 1.10 -11.05 7.57
N ASP A 151 -0.17 -11.32 7.89
CA ASP A 151 -1.04 -12.25 7.16
C ASP A 151 -1.10 -11.96 5.66
N VAL A 152 -1.17 -10.69 5.24
CA VAL A 152 -1.25 -10.29 3.83
C VAL A 152 0.04 -10.59 3.07
N TYR A 153 1.22 -10.35 3.68
CA TYR A 153 2.51 -10.65 3.04
C TYR A 153 2.82 -12.13 3.03
N LEU A 154 2.45 -12.87 4.09
CA LEU A 154 2.52 -14.33 4.11
C LEU A 154 1.62 -14.95 3.03
N ALA A 155 0.43 -14.40 2.85
CA ALA A 155 -0.48 -14.83 1.79
C ALA A 155 0.11 -14.53 0.39
N ALA A 156 0.68 -13.33 0.18
CA ALA A 156 1.31 -12.95 -1.08
C ALA A 156 2.50 -13.86 -1.43
N ALA A 157 3.41 -14.11 -0.50
CA ALA A 157 4.52 -15.04 -0.70
C ALA A 157 4.03 -16.46 -1.04
N ARG A 158 2.96 -16.91 -0.39
CA ARG A 158 2.33 -18.21 -0.66
C ARG A 158 1.75 -18.30 -2.07
N THR A 159 1.15 -17.23 -2.63
CA THR A 159 0.64 -17.26 -4.02
C THR A 159 1.74 -17.45 -5.05
N LEU A 160 2.99 -17.09 -4.68
CA LEU A 160 4.17 -17.21 -5.54
C LEU A 160 4.99 -18.47 -5.25
N ASP A 161 4.59 -19.27 -4.24
CA ASP A 161 5.35 -20.44 -3.75
C ASP A 161 6.80 -20.09 -3.36
N VAL A 162 6.97 -18.96 -2.62
CA VAL A 162 8.26 -18.44 -2.19
C VAL A 162 8.28 -18.28 -0.67
N ASP A 163 9.43 -18.63 -0.04
CA ASP A 163 9.67 -18.35 1.37
C ASP A 163 9.70 -16.83 1.60
N PRO A 164 8.91 -16.28 2.54
CA PRO A 164 8.94 -14.86 2.89
C PRO A 164 10.36 -14.32 3.16
N ALA A 165 11.25 -15.11 3.76
CA ALA A 165 12.64 -14.72 4.00
C ALA A 165 13.45 -14.50 2.70
N ARG A 166 12.96 -14.98 1.57
CA ARG A 166 13.51 -14.79 0.23
C ARG A 166 12.79 -13.68 -0.56
N CYS A 167 11.86 -12.96 0.08
CA CYS A 167 11.11 -11.88 -0.54
C CYS A 167 11.67 -10.51 -0.15
N ALA A 168 11.69 -9.59 -1.11
CA ALA A 168 11.75 -8.15 -0.84
C ALA A 168 10.32 -7.61 -0.74
N VAL A 169 10.04 -6.79 0.27
CA VAL A 169 8.78 -6.05 0.42
C VAL A 169 9.05 -4.56 0.16
N VAL A 170 8.17 -3.88 -0.57
CA VAL A 170 8.23 -2.43 -0.81
C VAL A 170 7.03 -1.77 -0.17
N GLU A 171 7.27 -0.81 0.74
CA GLU A 171 6.26 -0.20 1.61
C GLU A 171 6.54 1.29 1.87
N ASP A 172 5.46 2.07 2.08
CA ASP A 172 5.55 3.49 2.41
C ASP A 172 5.07 3.82 3.83
N SER A 173 4.40 2.88 4.49
CA SER A 173 3.76 3.06 5.79
C SER A 173 4.43 2.28 6.92
N VAL A 174 4.47 2.85 8.12
CA VAL A 174 4.96 2.15 9.34
C VAL A 174 4.13 0.90 9.61
N THR A 175 2.82 0.96 9.40
CA THR A 175 1.90 -0.15 9.62
C THR A 175 2.21 -1.32 8.68
N GLY A 176 2.41 -1.03 7.40
CA GLY A 176 2.73 -2.05 6.42
C GLY A 176 4.17 -2.55 6.53
N ALA A 177 5.13 -1.68 6.84
CA ALA A 177 6.52 -2.07 7.09
C ALA A 177 6.61 -3.08 8.25
N ARG A 178 5.89 -2.85 9.37
CA ARG A 178 5.78 -3.81 10.48
C ARG A 178 5.23 -5.16 10.01
N ALA A 179 4.22 -5.15 9.15
CA ALA A 179 3.66 -6.39 8.62
C ALA A 179 4.67 -7.16 7.76
N GLY A 180 5.44 -6.48 6.91
CA GLY A 180 6.50 -7.08 6.10
C GLY A 180 7.63 -7.66 6.95
N VAL A 181 8.11 -6.91 7.95
CA VAL A 181 9.14 -7.39 8.91
C VAL A 181 8.63 -8.57 9.70
N ALA A 182 7.40 -8.52 10.20
CA ALA A 182 6.78 -9.62 10.95
C ALA A 182 6.56 -10.88 10.09
N ALA A 183 6.43 -10.74 8.76
CA ALA A 183 6.39 -11.85 7.82
C ALA A 183 7.76 -12.50 7.60
N GLY A 184 8.86 -11.89 8.08
CA GLY A 184 10.22 -12.35 7.89
C GLY A 184 10.87 -11.88 6.58
N ALA A 185 10.23 -10.99 5.82
CA ALA A 185 10.74 -10.45 4.57
C ALA A 185 11.76 -9.31 4.80
N THR A 186 12.59 -9.04 3.79
CA THR A 186 13.42 -7.83 3.78
C THR A 186 12.59 -6.65 3.28
N VAL A 187 12.40 -5.62 4.11
CA VAL A 187 11.51 -4.50 3.80
C VAL A 187 12.31 -3.27 3.34
N PHE A 188 11.95 -2.75 2.17
CA PHE A 188 12.45 -1.51 1.59
C PHE A 188 11.35 -0.45 1.72
N GLY A 189 11.70 0.72 2.25
CA GLY A 189 10.78 1.83 2.42
C GLY A 189 10.75 2.74 1.19
N TYR A 190 9.60 3.31 0.89
CA TYR A 190 9.46 4.41 -0.04
C TYR A 190 8.93 5.64 0.72
N SER A 191 9.71 6.73 0.74
CA SER A 191 9.34 7.98 1.40
C SER A 191 9.90 9.16 0.59
N PRO A 192 9.13 9.63 -0.42
CA PRO A 192 9.57 10.77 -1.24
C PRO A 192 9.54 12.10 -0.47
N GLY A 193 8.94 12.10 0.71
CA GLY A 193 8.66 13.28 1.52
C GLY A 193 7.27 13.85 1.21
N GLY A 194 6.80 14.73 2.10
CA GLY A 194 5.46 15.33 1.98
C GLY A 194 4.34 14.56 2.68
N PRO A 195 3.12 15.11 2.68
CA PRO A 195 1.96 14.48 3.29
C PRO A 195 1.55 13.21 2.54
N GLY A 196 1.11 12.19 3.26
CA GLY A 196 0.62 10.94 2.68
C GLY A 196 1.61 9.76 2.76
N HIS A 197 2.87 10.01 3.18
CA HIS A 197 3.87 8.96 3.40
C HIS A 197 4.43 9.04 4.82
N SER A 198 4.87 7.92 5.36
CA SER A 198 5.56 7.89 6.64
C SER A 198 6.95 8.55 6.52
N ASP A 199 7.40 9.16 7.62
CA ASP A 199 8.76 9.68 7.70
C ASP A 199 9.80 8.56 7.55
N ALA A 200 10.91 8.86 6.86
CA ALA A 200 11.95 7.88 6.57
C ALA A 200 12.55 7.26 7.85
N GLN A 201 12.75 8.07 8.90
CA GLN A 201 13.27 7.55 10.17
C GLN A 201 12.27 6.64 10.85
N ALA A 202 10.98 6.96 10.82
CA ALA A 202 9.93 6.11 11.37
C ALA A 202 9.84 4.74 10.68
N LEU A 203 10.13 4.68 9.37
CA LEU A 203 10.25 3.42 8.63
C LEU A 203 11.49 2.62 9.08
N LEU A 204 12.64 3.25 9.21
CA LEU A 204 13.87 2.61 9.68
C LEU A 204 13.70 2.06 11.11
N ASP A 205 13.03 2.80 11.99
CA ASP A 205 12.80 2.41 13.39
C ASP A 205 11.97 1.12 13.53
N VAL A 206 11.21 0.74 12.52
CA VAL A 206 10.41 -0.50 12.52
C VAL A 206 11.04 -1.65 11.73
N GLY A 207 12.29 -1.50 11.30
CA GLY A 207 13.07 -2.58 10.68
C GLY A 207 13.14 -2.53 9.15
N VAL A 208 12.74 -1.42 8.53
CA VAL A 208 13.04 -1.17 7.11
C VAL A 208 14.56 -1.04 6.93
N VAL A 209 15.11 -1.76 5.96
CA VAL A 209 16.57 -1.84 5.77
C VAL A 209 17.13 -0.69 4.93
N HIS A 210 16.32 -0.09 4.07
CA HIS A 210 16.68 1.04 3.23
C HIS A 210 15.44 1.82 2.82
N VAL A 211 15.55 3.16 2.74
CA VAL A 211 14.44 4.03 2.32
C VAL A 211 14.82 4.76 1.03
N LEU A 212 13.98 4.56 0.01
CA LEU A 212 14.08 5.21 -1.30
C LEU A 212 13.25 6.50 -1.31
N ARG A 213 13.67 7.46 -2.11
CA ARG A 213 12.91 8.67 -2.42
C ARG A 213 12.37 8.70 -3.85
N ASP A 214 12.86 7.81 -4.69
CA ASP A 214 12.50 7.70 -6.10
C ASP A 214 12.35 6.23 -6.49
N MET A 215 11.18 5.84 -6.98
CA MET A 215 10.91 4.45 -7.37
C MET A 215 11.79 3.96 -8.53
N ARG A 216 12.36 4.87 -9.32
CA ARG A 216 13.31 4.52 -10.40
C ARG A 216 14.60 3.90 -9.87
N GLU A 217 14.97 4.15 -8.62
CA GLU A 217 16.16 3.58 -7.98
C GLU A 217 15.94 2.13 -7.52
N LEU A 218 14.69 1.72 -7.30
CA LEU A 218 14.33 0.45 -6.68
C LEU A 218 14.96 -0.79 -7.34
N PRO A 219 14.94 -0.95 -8.68
CA PRO A 219 15.54 -2.13 -9.31
C PRO A 219 17.05 -2.25 -9.05
N ALA A 220 17.77 -1.12 -9.11
CA ALA A 220 19.22 -1.10 -8.87
C ALA A 220 19.55 -1.36 -7.39
N VAL A 221 18.79 -0.79 -6.48
CA VAL A 221 18.94 -1.00 -5.02
C VAL A 221 18.73 -2.47 -4.68
N LEU A 222 17.65 -3.09 -5.18
CA LEU A 222 17.38 -4.51 -4.90
C LEU A 222 18.44 -5.41 -5.53
N ALA A 223 18.88 -5.14 -6.76
CA ALA A 223 19.90 -5.94 -7.44
C ALA A 223 21.28 -5.87 -6.76
N GLY A 224 21.63 -4.73 -6.18
CA GLY A 224 22.89 -4.51 -5.47
C GLY A 224 22.83 -4.83 -3.98
N TRP A 225 21.68 -5.25 -3.46
CA TRP A 225 21.52 -5.48 -2.03
C TRP A 225 22.28 -6.72 -1.56
N GLN A 226 23.13 -6.54 -0.54
CA GLN A 226 23.77 -7.64 0.17
C GLN A 226 23.21 -7.68 1.58
N ALA A 227 22.51 -8.77 1.92
CA ALA A 227 22.08 -8.98 3.29
C ALA A 227 23.30 -8.95 4.23
N ARG A 228 23.27 -8.07 5.21
CA ARG A 228 24.32 -7.98 6.23
C ARG A 228 24.14 -9.05 7.29
#